data_777033f8f1bcdedb3e5686bf1ba9936b
#
_entry.id   777033f8f1bcdedb3e5686bf1ba9936b
#
_cell.length_a   1.000
_cell.length_b   1.000
_cell.length_c   1.000
_cell.angle_alpha   90.00
_cell.angle_beta   90.00
_cell.angle_gamma   90.00
#
_symmetry.space_group_name_H-M   'P 1'
#
loop_
_entity.id
_entity.type
_entity.pdbx_description
1 polymer ?
#
loop_
_entity_poly.entity_id
_entity_poly.type
_entity_poly.pdbx_seq_one_letter_code
_entity_poly.pdbx_strand_id
1 'polypeptide(L)'
;MKKRTAVEDGTEGEVGQLSSHADLNLLRTFLAVYRSGSFTAAAPLLGLSQPTVTAQIRALEQQTGRELFTRLPRGVEPMPLAHELAGQVSGPLDALAAVEAGGGPLSGHTAPVRLAGPSELLCVRVLPALASLVADGVQLRVTQGLTEPLLEELRSGRHDLVIATRRPRGRALASVPLADEEYVLVAAPAWARHGTDDVCGSLRDVPLVTYAEDLPIVRRYWRTVLGRQLTARPAVTVPNLYAVLSAVTAGAGYSVLPRSLCQEHLDSGRLALLHDPAEPPLNTLFLAQRPGADTNPDVVRVRDRLRETARGW
;
A
#
# COMPACT_ATOMS: atom_id res chain seq x y z
N MET A 1 25.42 61.34 -13.80
CA MET A 1 26.28 60.15 -13.66
C MET A 1 25.75 59.32 -12.49
N LYS A 2 24.89 58.32 -12.75
CA LYS A 2 24.38 57.33 -11.75
C LYS A 2 24.39 55.94 -12.39
N LYS A 3 25.29 55.11 -11.88
CA LYS A 3 25.36 53.67 -12.19
C LYS A 3 24.14 52.95 -11.57
N ARG A 4 23.39 52.23 -12.40
CA ARG A 4 22.40 51.24 -11.96
C ARG A 4 23.11 49.91 -11.84
N THR A 5 23.09 49.34 -10.66
CA THR A 5 23.48 47.98 -10.34
C THR A 5 22.29 47.07 -10.67
N ALA A 6 22.51 46.08 -11.53
CA ALA A 6 21.58 45.01 -11.78
C ALA A 6 21.70 43.98 -10.65
N VAL A 7 20.57 43.60 -10.08
CA VAL A 7 20.43 42.43 -9.19
C VAL A 7 20.09 41.23 -10.08
N GLU A 8 21.00 40.27 -10.12
CA GLU A 8 20.76 38.96 -10.72
C GLU A 8 19.92 38.14 -9.74
N ASP A 9 18.74 37.78 -10.21
CA ASP A 9 17.87 36.82 -9.59
C ASP A 9 18.27 35.43 -10.14
N GLY A 10 18.87 34.62 -9.33
CA GLY A 10 19.34 33.28 -9.67
C GLY A 10 18.63 32.24 -8.88
N THR A 11 17.97 31.33 -9.57
CA THR A 11 17.85 29.89 -9.29
C THR A 11 16.47 29.37 -9.66
N GLU A 12 16.26 29.22 -10.95
CA GLU A 12 15.33 28.20 -11.42
C GLU A 12 16.11 26.86 -11.50
N GLY A 13 15.68 25.88 -10.72
CA GLY A 13 16.26 24.54 -10.72
C GLY A 13 16.09 23.89 -12.09
N GLU A 14 17.18 23.70 -12.81
CA GLU A 14 17.26 22.87 -14.01
C GLU A 14 16.89 21.43 -13.65
N VAL A 15 15.65 21.07 -13.92
CA VAL A 15 15.24 19.69 -14.14
C VAL A 15 15.95 19.24 -15.42
N GLY A 16 16.95 18.36 -15.30
CA GLY A 16 17.74 17.86 -16.40
C GLY A 16 16.85 17.38 -17.54
N GLN A 17 16.82 18.13 -18.65
CA GLN A 17 16.15 17.75 -19.87
C GLN A 17 16.82 16.48 -20.39
N LEU A 18 16.07 15.38 -20.46
CA LEU A 18 16.45 14.23 -21.28
C LEU A 18 16.72 14.75 -22.70
N SER A 19 17.91 14.52 -23.22
CA SER A 19 18.26 14.86 -24.60
C SER A 19 17.19 14.30 -25.54
N SER A 20 16.86 15.00 -26.61
CA SER A 20 15.67 14.90 -27.45
C SER A 20 15.34 13.54 -28.10
N HIS A 21 16.02 12.45 -27.73
CA HIS A 21 15.77 11.07 -28.20
C HIS A 21 16.04 10.10 -27.05
N ALA A 22 15.11 9.99 -26.09
CA ALA A 22 15.18 8.92 -25.10
C ALA A 22 14.92 7.57 -25.81
N ASP A 23 15.89 6.67 -25.80
CA ASP A 23 15.72 5.32 -26.32
C ASP A 23 14.77 4.53 -25.41
N LEU A 24 13.59 4.18 -25.93
CA LEU A 24 12.56 3.44 -25.21
C LEU A 24 13.08 2.09 -24.67
N ASN A 25 14.04 1.45 -25.34
CA ASN A 25 14.61 0.20 -24.86
C ASN A 25 15.45 0.41 -23.59
N LEU A 26 16.19 1.53 -23.50
CA LEU A 26 16.90 1.87 -22.28
C LEU A 26 15.95 2.13 -21.12
N LEU A 27 14.83 2.82 -21.37
CA LEU A 27 13.81 3.08 -20.36
C LEU A 27 13.07 1.80 -19.93
N ARG A 28 12.78 0.88 -20.87
CA ARG A 28 12.22 -0.45 -20.55
C ARG A 28 13.18 -1.27 -19.69
N THR A 29 14.46 -1.28 -20.05
CA THR A 29 15.48 -1.98 -19.27
C THR A 29 15.66 -1.39 -17.90
N PHE A 30 15.68 -0.06 -17.79
CA PHE A 30 15.70 0.64 -16.53
C PHE A 30 14.51 0.24 -15.64
N LEU A 31 13.29 0.28 -16.18
CA LEU A 31 12.08 -0.05 -15.42
C LEU A 31 12.07 -1.52 -14.97
N ALA A 32 12.55 -2.45 -15.80
CA ALA A 32 12.67 -3.86 -15.44
C ALA A 32 13.69 -4.08 -14.30
N VAL A 33 14.85 -3.43 -14.35
CA VAL A 33 15.87 -3.48 -13.27
C VAL A 33 15.32 -2.84 -11.99
N TYR A 34 14.68 -1.69 -12.11
CA TYR A 34 14.07 -0.98 -10.98
C TYR A 34 13.02 -1.84 -10.25
N ARG A 35 12.16 -2.53 -11.00
CA ARG A 35 11.09 -3.39 -10.46
C ARG A 35 11.60 -4.70 -9.88
N SER A 36 12.63 -5.29 -10.47
CA SER A 36 13.18 -6.57 -10.03
C SER A 36 14.26 -6.45 -8.95
N GLY A 37 14.82 -5.24 -8.75
CA GLY A 37 15.91 -4.99 -7.82
C GLY A 37 17.24 -5.70 -8.21
N SER A 38 17.35 -6.19 -9.47
CA SER A 38 18.53 -6.96 -9.89
C SER A 38 18.72 -6.96 -11.41
N PHE A 39 19.93 -6.71 -11.88
CA PHE A 39 20.29 -6.87 -13.31
C PHE A 39 20.05 -8.29 -13.81
N THR A 40 20.37 -9.29 -12.98
CA THR A 40 20.22 -10.71 -13.32
C THR A 40 18.76 -11.12 -13.39
N ALA A 41 17.91 -10.62 -12.46
CA ALA A 41 16.49 -10.91 -12.47
C ALA A 41 15.73 -10.18 -13.60
N ALA A 42 16.20 -8.99 -14.01
CA ALA A 42 15.62 -8.25 -15.13
C ALA A 42 15.88 -8.89 -16.50
N ALA A 43 17.04 -9.54 -16.68
CA ALA A 43 17.45 -10.10 -17.96
C ALA A 43 16.43 -11.07 -18.59
N PRO A 44 15.93 -12.11 -17.90
CA PRO A 44 14.94 -13.02 -18.46
C PRO A 44 13.58 -12.33 -18.73
N LEU A 45 13.21 -11.31 -17.95
CA LEU A 45 11.96 -10.55 -18.16
C LEU A 45 11.97 -9.77 -19.48
N LEU A 46 13.16 -9.42 -19.97
CA LEU A 46 13.38 -8.65 -21.21
C LEU A 46 13.77 -9.54 -22.39
N GLY A 47 14.02 -10.83 -22.17
CA GLY A 47 14.61 -11.70 -23.19
C GLY A 47 16.05 -11.33 -23.55
N LEU A 48 16.80 -10.69 -22.63
CA LEU A 48 18.16 -10.20 -22.82
C LEU A 48 19.18 -10.96 -21.96
N SER A 49 20.46 -10.82 -22.31
CA SER A 49 21.54 -11.25 -21.43
C SER A 49 21.82 -10.23 -20.32
N GLN A 50 22.29 -10.69 -19.16
CA GLN A 50 22.66 -9.77 -18.06
C GLN A 50 23.74 -8.74 -18.46
N PRO A 51 24.78 -9.06 -19.25
CA PRO A 51 25.69 -8.05 -19.77
C PRO A 51 25.02 -6.98 -20.61
N THR A 52 24.05 -7.35 -21.45
CA THR A 52 23.25 -6.41 -22.27
C THR A 52 22.46 -5.46 -21.37
N VAL A 53 21.77 -6.00 -20.35
CA VAL A 53 21.04 -5.18 -19.37
C VAL A 53 21.98 -4.18 -18.68
N THR A 54 23.18 -4.64 -18.27
CA THR A 54 24.18 -3.77 -17.65
C THR A 54 24.67 -2.67 -18.60
N ALA A 55 24.90 -3.00 -19.86
CA ALA A 55 25.33 -2.01 -20.87
C ALA A 55 24.24 -0.95 -21.12
N GLN A 56 22.98 -1.37 -21.22
CA GLN A 56 21.85 -0.46 -21.42
C GLN A 56 21.63 0.49 -20.22
N ILE A 57 21.76 0.00 -18.99
CA ILE A 57 21.69 0.88 -17.81
C ILE A 57 22.82 1.90 -17.81
N ARG A 58 24.06 1.46 -18.08
CA ARG A 58 25.19 2.40 -18.19
C ARG A 58 24.99 3.45 -19.29
N ALA A 59 24.40 3.07 -20.43
CA ALA A 59 24.08 4.00 -21.49
C ALA A 59 23.04 5.05 -21.03
N LEU A 60 22.02 4.64 -20.28
CA LEU A 60 21.05 5.56 -19.72
C LEU A 60 21.66 6.49 -18.67
N GLU A 61 22.52 5.96 -17.79
CA GLU A 61 23.25 6.76 -16.80
C GLU A 61 24.19 7.78 -17.45
N GLN A 62 24.83 7.42 -18.56
CA GLN A 62 25.62 8.36 -19.36
C GLN A 62 24.77 9.47 -20.00
N GLN A 63 23.57 9.12 -20.52
CA GLN A 63 22.64 10.09 -21.08
C GLN A 63 22.08 11.06 -20.02
N THR A 64 21.82 10.56 -18.82
CA THR A 64 21.30 11.38 -17.69
C THR A 64 22.42 12.11 -16.94
N GLY A 65 23.69 11.75 -17.16
CA GLY A 65 24.83 12.27 -16.43
C GLY A 65 24.87 11.90 -14.95
N ARG A 66 24.04 10.95 -14.50
CA ARG A 66 23.89 10.54 -13.10
C ARG A 66 23.70 9.03 -12.97
N GLU A 67 24.19 8.49 -11.88
CA GLU A 67 23.93 7.10 -11.51
C GLU A 67 22.47 6.91 -11.11
N LEU A 68 21.87 5.80 -11.55
CA LEU A 68 20.48 5.42 -11.24
C LEU A 68 20.43 4.33 -10.17
N PHE A 69 21.48 3.52 -10.07
CA PHE A 69 21.52 2.39 -9.15
C PHE A 69 22.87 2.28 -8.41
N THR A 70 22.79 2.04 -7.11
CA THR A 70 23.92 1.60 -6.30
C THR A 70 24.00 0.08 -6.33
N ARG A 71 25.19 -0.48 -6.63
CA ARG A 71 25.39 -1.94 -6.62
C ARG A 71 25.56 -2.45 -5.19
N LEU A 72 24.81 -3.48 -4.84
CA LEU A 72 24.90 -4.19 -3.57
C LEU A 72 25.44 -5.61 -3.79
N PRO A 73 25.94 -6.30 -2.74
CA PRO A 73 26.32 -7.71 -2.82
C PRO A 73 25.18 -8.63 -3.30
N ARG A 74 23.93 -8.23 -3.08
CA ARG A 74 22.74 -8.93 -3.57
C ARG A 74 21.80 -7.92 -4.22
N GLY A 75 21.94 -7.73 -5.55
CA GLY A 75 21.06 -6.88 -6.35
C GLY A 75 21.52 -5.43 -6.47
N VAL A 76 20.56 -4.52 -6.60
CA VAL A 76 20.78 -3.07 -6.74
C VAL A 76 19.78 -2.28 -5.91
N GLU A 77 20.22 -1.11 -5.43
CA GLU A 77 19.39 -0.13 -4.74
C GLU A 77 19.16 1.08 -5.64
N PRO A 78 17.91 1.48 -5.90
CA PRO A 78 17.60 2.67 -6.70
C PRO A 78 18.04 3.95 -6.00
N MET A 79 18.67 4.85 -6.72
CA MET A 79 19.00 6.22 -6.28
C MET A 79 17.75 7.13 -6.37
N PRO A 80 17.73 8.31 -5.71
CA PRO A 80 16.59 9.21 -5.75
C PRO A 80 16.10 9.56 -7.17
N LEU A 81 17.02 9.79 -8.09
CA LEU A 81 16.68 10.05 -9.50
C LEU A 81 15.99 8.85 -10.17
N ALA A 82 16.36 7.61 -9.79
CA ALA A 82 15.68 6.42 -10.31
C ALA A 82 14.22 6.35 -9.86
N HIS A 83 13.89 6.79 -8.64
CA HIS A 83 12.51 6.87 -8.18
C HIS A 83 11.70 7.89 -8.97
N GLU A 84 12.28 9.05 -9.24
CA GLU A 84 11.64 10.11 -10.03
C GLU A 84 11.41 9.64 -11.48
N LEU A 85 12.43 9.08 -12.11
CA LEU A 85 12.34 8.56 -13.48
C LEU A 85 11.32 7.42 -13.58
N ALA A 86 11.33 6.47 -12.64
CA ALA A 86 10.35 5.37 -12.60
C ALA A 86 8.92 5.91 -12.48
N GLY A 87 8.70 6.94 -11.66
CA GLY A 87 7.40 7.62 -11.54
C GLY A 87 6.89 8.21 -12.86
N GLN A 88 7.81 8.74 -13.68
CA GLN A 88 7.47 9.35 -14.98
C GLN A 88 7.23 8.31 -16.08
N VAL A 89 8.05 7.25 -16.16
CA VAL A 89 8.05 6.33 -17.30
C VAL A 89 7.19 5.09 -17.12
N SER A 90 6.82 4.71 -15.89
CA SER A 90 6.10 3.45 -15.64
C SER A 90 4.77 3.39 -16.38
N GLY A 91 3.92 4.41 -16.24
CA GLY A 91 2.60 4.45 -16.88
C GLY A 91 2.67 4.38 -18.40
N PRO A 92 3.44 5.27 -19.07
CA PRO A 92 3.63 5.24 -20.52
C PRO A 92 4.18 3.91 -21.04
N LEU A 93 5.21 3.34 -20.38
CA LEU A 93 5.80 2.07 -20.82
C LEU A 93 4.88 0.87 -20.58
N ASP A 94 4.10 0.86 -19.51
CA ASP A 94 3.10 -0.19 -19.27
C ASP A 94 1.97 -0.11 -20.30
N ALA A 95 1.54 1.10 -20.70
CA ALA A 95 0.57 1.28 -21.76
C ALA A 95 1.08 0.77 -23.11
N LEU A 96 2.35 1.04 -23.46
CA LEU A 96 2.99 0.51 -24.66
C LEU A 96 3.11 -1.02 -24.62
N ALA A 97 3.53 -1.58 -23.49
CA ALA A 97 3.64 -3.04 -23.31
C ALA A 97 2.26 -3.72 -23.44
N ALA A 98 1.20 -3.10 -22.96
CA ALA A 98 -0.16 -3.60 -23.12
C ALA A 98 -0.58 -3.67 -24.60
N VAL A 99 -0.21 -2.67 -25.42
CA VAL A 99 -0.45 -2.69 -26.88
C VAL A 99 0.32 -3.82 -27.55
N GLU A 100 1.59 -4.03 -27.21
CA GLU A 100 2.44 -5.10 -27.77
C GLU A 100 1.96 -6.50 -27.39
N ALA A 101 1.45 -6.67 -26.17
CA ALA A 101 0.86 -7.93 -25.71
C ALA A 101 -0.51 -8.26 -26.33
N GLY A 102 -0.97 -7.46 -27.30
CA GLY A 102 -2.29 -7.62 -27.90
C GLY A 102 -3.44 -7.17 -26.99
N GLY A 103 -3.14 -6.53 -25.86
CA GLY A 103 -4.10 -5.99 -24.89
C GLY A 103 -4.50 -4.53 -25.14
N GLY A 104 -4.25 -4.02 -26.35
CA GLY A 104 -4.67 -2.67 -26.74
C GLY A 104 -6.16 -2.60 -27.10
N PRO A 105 -6.67 -1.40 -27.43
CA PRO A 105 -8.08 -1.19 -27.80
C PRO A 105 -8.58 -2.06 -28.96
N LEU A 106 -7.67 -2.68 -29.69
CA LEU A 106 -7.97 -3.57 -30.82
C LEU A 106 -8.27 -5.03 -30.42
N SER A 107 -7.93 -5.48 -29.22
CA SER A 107 -8.10 -6.87 -28.77
C SER A 107 -9.22 -7.10 -27.76
N GLY A 108 -9.91 -6.05 -27.33
CA GLY A 108 -11.04 -6.14 -26.39
C GLY A 108 -10.67 -6.61 -24.97
N HIS A 109 -9.40 -6.85 -24.67
CA HIS A 109 -8.92 -7.26 -23.34
C HIS A 109 -8.11 -6.13 -22.71
N THR A 110 -8.55 -5.63 -21.57
CA THR A 110 -7.78 -4.69 -20.76
C THR A 110 -6.74 -5.41 -19.92
N ALA A 111 -5.61 -4.74 -19.64
CA ALA A 111 -4.61 -5.29 -18.72
C ALA A 111 -5.21 -5.47 -17.31
N PRO A 112 -4.84 -6.54 -16.57
CA PRO A 112 -5.33 -6.75 -15.22
C PRO A 112 -5.03 -5.57 -14.30
N VAL A 113 -6.01 -5.17 -13.49
CA VAL A 113 -5.85 -4.15 -12.45
C VAL A 113 -5.04 -4.71 -11.29
N ARG A 114 -3.93 -4.08 -10.96
CA ARG A 114 -3.06 -4.43 -9.83
C ARG A 114 -3.45 -3.63 -8.61
N LEU A 115 -4.15 -4.26 -7.67
CA LEU A 115 -4.65 -3.67 -6.44
C LEU A 115 -3.89 -4.21 -5.23
N ALA A 116 -3.52 -3.33 -4.29
CA ALA A 116 -2.86 -3.78 -3.07
C ALA A 116 -3.42 -3.11 -1.81
N GLY A 117 -3.22 -3.76 -0.65
CA GLY A 117 -3.70 -3.25 0.63
C GLY A 117 -3.53 -4.24 1.79
N PRO A 118 -4.03 -3.89 2.99
CA PRO A 118 -4.06 -4.77 4.15
C PRO A 118 -4.92 -6.02 3.89
N SER A 119 -4.46 -7.18 4.36
CA SER A 119 -5.09 -8.47 4.08
C SER A 119 -6.56 -8.54 4.53
N GLU A 120 -6.83 -8.12 5.75
CA GLU A 120 -8.16 -8.16 6.34
C GLU A 120 -9.15 -7.26 5.58
N LEU A 121 -8.73 -6.06 5.24
CA LEU A 121 -9.55 -5.12 4.49
C LEU A 121 -9.86 -5.62 3.08
N LEU A 122 -8.83 -6.16 2.39
CA LEU A 122 -9.00 -6.76 1.07
C LEU A 122 -10.04 -7.89 1.09
N CYS A 123 -9.99 -8.76 2.09
CA CYS A 123 -10.89 -9.90 2.19
C CYS A 123 -12.31 -9.51 2.63
N VAL A 124 -12.45 -8.64 3.64
CA VAL A 124 -13.76 -8.36 4.26
C VAL A 124 -14.57 -7.32 3.49
N ARG A 125 -13.90 -6.34 2.88
CA ARG A 125 -14.57 -5.18 2.25
C ARG A 125 -14.33 -5.10 0.76
N VAL A 126 -13.06 -5.16 0.34
CA VAL A 126 -12.65 -4.77 -1.01
C VAL A 126 -13.04 -5.81 -2.06
N LEU A 127 -12.68 -7.08 -1.87
CA LEU A 127 -13.02 -8.14 -2.83
C LEU A 127 -14.53 -8.35 -2.95
N PRO A 128 -15.33 -8.37 -1.86
CA PRO A 128 -16.79 -8.38 -1.97
C PRO A 128 -17.35 -7.20 -2.76
N ALA A 129 -16.84 -5.98 -2.55
CA ALA A 129 -17.28 -4.78 -3.28
C ALA A 129 -17.00 -4.85 -4.79
N LEU A 130 -15.95 -5.57 -5.19
CA LEU A 130 -15.52 -5.69 -6.58
C LEU A 130 -16.06 -6.95 -7.27
N ALA A 131 -16.81 -7.82 -6.59
CA ALA A 131 -17.26 -9.10 -7.12
C ALA A 131 -18.05 -8.95 -8.44
N SER A 132 -18.95 -7.96 -8.54
CA SER A 132 -19.71 -7.69 -9.77
C SER A 132 -18.81 -7.29 -10.93
N LEU A 133 -17.79 -6.45 -10.71
CA LEU A 133 -16.87 -6.06 -11.77
C LEU A 133 -16.03 -7.24 -12.27
N VAL A 134 -15.67 -8.16 -11.38
CA VAL A 134 -14.98 -9.40 -11.77
C VAL A 134 -15.89 -10.30 -12.58
N ALA A 135 -17.16 -10.43 -12.20
CA ALA A 135 -18.17 -11.15 -12.98
C ALA A 135 -18.38 -10.52 -14.37
N ASP A 136 -18.26 -9.19 -14.50
CA ASP A 136 -18.32 -8.46 -15.75
C ASP A 136 -17.00 -8.50 -16.57
N GLY A 137 -16.03 -9.32 -16.16
CA GLY A 137 -14.79 -9.56 -16.91
C GLY A 137 -13.57 -8.73 -16.48
N VAL A 138 -13.67 -7.86 -15.48
CA VAL A 138 -12.51 -7.15 -14.94
C VAL A 138 -11.55 -8.15 -14.29
N GLN A 139 -10.29 -8.13 -14.74
CA GLN A 139 -9.25 -8.96 -14.16
C GLN A 139 -8.51 -8.22 -13.04
N LEU A 140 -8.37 -8.86 -11.87
CA LEU A 140 -7.65 -8.31 -10.73
C LEU A 140 -6.39 -9.12 -10.42
N ARG A 141 -5.34 -8.43 -10.01
CA ARG A 141 -4.13 -9.00 -9.37
C ARG A 141 -3.97 -8.31 -8.03
N VAL A 142 -4.19 -9.06 -6.95
CA VAL A 142 -4.28 -8.52 -5.61
C VAL A 142 -3.03 -8.89 -4.81
N THR A 143 -2.39 -7.88 -4.20
CA THR A 143 -1.21 -8.04 -3.34
C THR A 143 -1.55 -7.58 -1.93
N GLN A 144 -1.18 -8.39 -0.94
CA GLN A 144 -1.34 -8.06 0.47
C GLN A 144 -0.03 -7.57 1.06
N GLY A 145 -0.08 -6.56 1.92
CA GLY A 145 1.13 -6.07 2.57
C GLY A 145 0.92 -4.87 3.47
N LEU A 146 2.03 -4.39 4.03
CA LEU A 146 2.06 -3.19 4.86
C LEU A 146 2.05 -1.94 3.98
N THR A 147 1.49 -0.86 4.50
CA THR A 147 1.28 0.39 3.75
C THR A 147 2.55 0.95 3.10
N GLU A 148 3.66 1.09 3.84
CA GLU A 148 4.86 1.74 3.29
C GLU A 148 5.49 0.98 2.11
N PRO A 149 5.76 -0.34 2.20
CA PRO A 149 6.22 -1.11 1.05
C PRO A 149 5.28 -1.04 -0.15
N LEU A 150 3.96 -1.14 0.06
CA LEU A 150 2.98 -1.08 -1.02
C LEU A 150 2.93 0.30 -1.70
N LEU A 151 3.13 1.39 -0.94
CA LEU A 151 3.23 2.73 -1.52
C LEU A 151 4.50 2.91 -2.36
N GLU A 152 5.63 2.31 -1.96
CA GLU A 152 6.84 2.29 -2.80
C GLU A 152 6.60 1.49 -4.09
N GLU A 153 5.93 0.36 -3.98
CA GLU A 153 5.54 -0.45 -5.14
C GLU A 153 4.53 0.27 -6.05
N LEU A 154 3.65 1.10 -5.49
CA LEU A 154 2.77 1.98 -6.26
C LEU A 154 3.57 3.06 -7.02
N ARG A 155 4.55 3.70 -6.36
CA ARG A 155 5.44 4.69 -7.01
C ARG A 155 6.19 4.08 -8.18
N SER A 156 6.67 2.86 -8.03
CA SER A 156 7.38 2.12 -9.08
C SER A 156 6.50 1.55 -10.19
N GLY A 157 5.17 1.71 -10.11
CA GLY A 157 4.23 1.18 -11.10
C GLY A 157 3.97 -0.32 -10.98
N ARG A 158 4.35 -0.98 -9.88
CA ARG A 158 3.98 -2.38 -9.64
C ARG A 158 2.50 -2.56 -9.32
N HIS A 159 1.88 -1.51 -8.77
CA HIS A 159 0.43 -1.46 -8.50
C HIS A 159 -0.20 -0.27 -9.22
N ASP A 160 -1.50 -0.38 -9.48
CA ASP A 160 -2.32 0.70 -10.04
C ASP A 160 -3.03 1.46 -8.92
N LEU A 161 -3.55 0.70 -7.94
CA LEU A 161 -4.27 1.20 -6.77
C LEU A 161 -3.71 0.57 -5.50
N VAL A 162 -3.57 1.37 -4.45
CA VAL A 162 -3.21 0.89 -3.10
C VAL A 162 -4.18 1.46 -2.08
N ILE A 163 -4.70 0.58 -1.21
CA ILE A 163 -5.42 1.01 -0.02
C ILE A 163 -4.41 1.09 1.13
N ALA A 164 -4.24 2.29 1.66
CA ALA A 164 -3.25 2.62 2.67
C ALA A 164 -3.92 2.92 4.02
N THR A 165 -3.32 2.51 5.13
CA THR A 165 -3.80 2.80 6.50
C THR A 165 -3.33 4.15 7.02
N ARG A 166 -2.62 4.92 6.21
CA ARG A 166 -2.23 6.32 6.47
C ARG A 166 -2.05 7.07 5.16
N ARG A 167 -2.22 8.38 5.24
CA ARG A 167 -2.08 9.25 4.08
C ARG A 167 -0.65 9.20 3.52
N PRO A 168 -0.47 8.92 2.22
CA PRO A 168 0.83 8.99 1.57
C PRO A 168 1.44 10.38 1.70
N ARG A 169 2.74 10.46 1.96
CA ARG A 169 3.48 11.71 2.06
C ARG A 169 3.98 12.16 0.68
N GLY A 170 4.11 13.49 0.51
CA GLY A 170 4.63 14.09 -0.71
C GLY A 170 3.58 14.17 -1.83
N ARG A 171 4.01 14.62 -3.03
CA ARG A 171 3.14 14.87 -4.20
C ARG A 171 3.21 13.77 -5.27
N ALA A 172 4.07 12.77 -5.08
CA ALA A 172 4.29 11.70 -6.05
C ALA A 172 3.08 10.75 -6.21
N LEU A 173 2.19 10.71 -5.23
CA LEU A 173 0.97 9.92 -5.26
C LEU A 173 -0.25 10.82 -5.01
N ALA A 174 -1.29 10.62 -5.79
CA ALA A 174 -2.62 11.15 -5.50
C ALA A 174 -3.29 10.21 -4.50
N SER A 175 -3.96 10.76 -3.47
CA SER A 175 -4.71 9.96 -2.51
C SER A 175 -5.97 10.67 -2.06
N VAL A 176 -7.04 9.90 -1.87
CA VAL A 176 -8.31 10.37 -1.31
C VAL A 176 -8.65 9.55 -0.08
N PRO A 177 -9.29 10.14 0.95
CA PRO A 177 -9.91 9.36 2.01
C PRO A 177 -10.92 8.38 1.41
N LEU A 178 -10.91 7.14 1.88
CA LEU A 178 -11.79 6.08 1.40
C LEU A 178 -12.90 5.77 2.41
N ALA A 179 -12.51 5.44 3.65
CA ALA A 179 -13.41 5.15 4.74
C ALA A 179 -12.69 5.30 6.09
N ASP A 180 -13.45 5.34 7.17
CA ASP A 180 -12.92 5.23 8.52
C ASP A 180 -13.18 3.83 9.06
N GLU A 181 -12.16 3.19 9.62
CA GLU A 181 -12.21 1.86 10.23
C GLU A 181 -12.20 2.01 11.75
N GLU A 182 -13.26 1.53 12.41
CA GLU A 182 -13.33 1.48 13.86
C GLU A 182 -12.54 0.31 14.42
N TYR A 183 -11.92 0.54 15.59
CA TYR A 183 -11.28 -0.51 16.36
C TYR A 183 -12.06 -0.84 17.62
N VAL A 184 -12.26 -2.12 17.88
CA VAL A 184 -13.01 -2.65 19.01
C VAL A 184 -12.14 -3.52 19.91
N LEU A 185 -12.36 -3.43 21.21
CA LEU A 185 -11.74 -4.26 22.25
C LEU A 185 -12.60 -5.52 22.43
N VAL A 186 -12.05 -6.68 22.08
CA VAL A 186 -12.80 -7.94 22.00
C VAL A 186 -12.09 -9.11 22.68
N ALA A 187 -12.90 -10.05 23.14
CA ALA A 187 -12.45 -11.36 23.61
C ALA A 187 -13.53 -12.42 23.35
N ALA A 188 -13.21 -13.70 23.55
CA ALA A 188 -14.23 -14.74 23.65
C ALA A 188 -15.17 -14.50 24.85
N PRO A 189 -16.45 -14.95 24.82
CA PRO A 189 -17.42 -14.70 25.87
C PRO A 189 -17.00 -15.17 27.28
N ALA A 190 -16.12 -16.15 27.35
CA ALA A 190 -15.56 -16.63 28.63
C ALA A 190 -14.80 -15.53 29.39
N TRP A 191 -14.19 -14.58 28.66
CA TRP A 191 -13.47 -13.44 29.22
C TRP A 191 -14.35 -12.22 29.44
N ALA A 192 -15.53 -12.14 28.82
CA ALA A 192 -16.46 -11.00 28.96
C ALA A 192 -17.00 -10.79 30.39
N ARG A 193 -16.96 -11.83 31.22
CA ARG A 193 -17.36 -11.73 32.62
C ARG A 193 -16.47 -10.84 33.48
N HIS A 194 -15.32 -10.45 32.94
CA HIS A 194 -14.38 -9.52 33.56
C HIS A 194 -14.67 -8.06 33.19
N GLY A 195 -15.64 -7.81 32.31
CA GLY A 195 -16.09 -6.48 31.91
C GLY A 195 -16.77 -5.79 33.09
N THR A 196 -16.03 -4.90 33.75
CA THR A 196 -16.50 -4.01 34.82
C THR A 196 -16.29 -2.58 34.37
N ASP A 197 -16.77 -1.60 35.13
CA ASP A 197 -16.50 -0.18 34.87
C ASP A 197 -14.99 0.14 34.80
N ASP A 198 -14.12 -0.66 35.47
CA ASP A 198 -12.66 -0.60 35.31
C ASP A 198 -12.14 -1.67 34.32
N VAL A 199 -12.24 -1.36 33.02
CA VAL A 199 -11.73 -2.21 31.93
C VAL A 199 -10.25 -2.54 32.10
N CYS A 200 -9.41 -1.59 32.55
CA CYS A 200 -7.98 -1.82 32.72
C CYS A 200 -7.66 -2.81 33.86
N GLY A 201 -8.42 -2.71 34.97
CA GLY A 201 -8.30 -3.63 36.10
C GLY A 201 -8.72 -5.04 35.75
N SER A 202 -9.84 -5.17 35.02
CA SER A 202 -10.41 -6.47 34.63
C SER A 202 -9.52 -7.25 33.64
N LEU A 203 -8.69 -6.55 32.85
CA LEU A 203 -7.81 -7.16 31.83
C LEU A 203 -6.39 -7.41 32.34
N ARG A 204 -6.08 -7.12 33.60
CA ARG A 204 -4.71 -7.24 34.13
C ARG A 204 -4.13 -8.65 33.98
N ASP A 205 -4.95 -9.66 34.24
CA ASP A 205 -4.56 -11.07 34.24
C ASP A 205 -5.03 -11.83 32.98
N VAL A 206 -5.68 -11.11 32.03
CA VAL A 206 -6.13 -11.70 30.78
C VAL A 206 -5.01 -11.60 29.75
N PRO A 207 -4.64 -12.70 29.04
CA PRO A 207 -3.58 -12.67 28.03
C PRO A 207 -3.92 -11.71 26.90
N LEU A 208 -2.91 -10.94 26.44
CA LEU A 208 -3.00 -10.07 25.27
C LEU A 208 -2.52 -10.81 24.02
N VAL A 209 -3.35 -10.83 22.98
CA VAL A 209 -3.00 -11.35 21.65
C VAL A 209 -2.88 -10.17 20.69
N THR A 210 -1.80 -10.09 19.90
CA THR A 210 -1.54 -8.94 19.03
C THR A 210 -0.83 -9.33 17.73
N TYR A 211 -0.86 -8.42 16.74
CA TYR A 211 -0.21 -8.66 15.45
C TYR A 211 1.23 -8.13 15.38
N ALA A 212 1.66 -7.28 16.31
CA ALA A 212 2.99 -6.69 16.31
C ALA A 212 3.50 -6.47 17.75
N GLU A 213 4.80 -6.58 17.94
CA GLU A 213 5.47 -6.43 19.23
C GLU A 213 5.37 -5.01 19.81
N ASP A 214 5.39 -3.99 18.94
CA ASP A 214 5.28 -2.58 19.31
C ASP A 214 3.85 -2.14 19.67
N LEU A 215 2.85 -3.03 19.50
CA LEU A 215 1.46 -2.87 19.94
C LEU A 215 0.76 -1.60 19.41
N PRO A 216 0.89 -1.20 18.15
CA PRO A 216 0.46 0.13 17.73
C PRO A 216 -1.05 0.35 17.86
N ILE A 217 -1.89 -0.66 17.57
CA ILE A 217 -3.36 -0.57 17.67
C ILE A 217 -3.78 -0.55 19.14
N VAL A 218 -3.29 -1.53 19.93
CA VAL A 218 -3.68 -1.67 21.34
C VAL A 218 -3.23 -0.46 22.16
N ARG A 219 -1.98 0.02 21.98
CA ARG A 219 -1.48 1.24 22.63
C ARG A 219 -2.29 2.48 22.28
N ARG A 220 -2.73 2.57 21.02
CA ARG A 220 -3.60 3.66 20.58
C ARG A 220 -4.94 3.60 21.33
N TYR A 221 -5.59 2.42 21.40
CA TYR A 221 -6.84 2.23 22.11
C TYR A 221 -6.70 2.64 23.59
N TRP A 222 -5.70 2.14 24.30
CA TRP A 222 -5.42 2.48 25.70
C TRP A 222 -5.27 3.98 25.92
N ARG A 223 -4.50 4.63 25.04
CA ARG A 223 -4.24 6.07 25.15
C ARG A 223 -5.46 6.93 24.82
N THR A 224 -6.17 6.61 23.73
CA THR A 224 -7.25 7.49 23.22
C THR A 224 -8.61 7.23 23.87
N VAL A 225 -8.90 5.98 24.24
CA VAL A 225 -10.19 5.58 24.80
C VAL A 225 -10.15 5.50 26.33
N LEU A 226 -9.11 4.83 26.88
CA LEU A 226 -9.03 4.60 28.30
C LEU A 226 -8.20 5.67 29.05
N GLY A 227 -7.55 6.61 28.33
CA GLY A 227 -6.71 7.66 28.92
C GLY A 227 -5.51 7.13 29.71
N ARG A 228 -5.09 5.90 29.46
CA ARG A 228 -4.05 5.19 30.23
C ARG A 228 -2.94 4.66 29.31
N GLN A 229 -1.77 4.37 29.90
CA GLN A 229 -0.71 3.66 29.20
C GLN A 229 -0.93 2.15 29.33
N LEU A 230 -0.70 1.43 28.23
CA LEU A 230 -0.72 -0.02 28.22
C LEU A 230 0.55 -0.56 28.90
N THR A 231 0.38 -1.36 29.94
CA THR A 231 1.48 -2.04 30.67
C THR A 231 1.55 -3.54 30.35
N ALA A 232 0.49 -4.10 29.75
CA ALA A 232 0.43 -5.52 29.40
C ALA A 232 1.50 -5.86 28.35
N ARG A 233 2.08 -7.05 28.49
CA ARG A 233 2.94 -7.66 27.48
C ARG A 233 2.12 -8.66 26.66
N PRO A 234 2.38 -8.79 25.34
CA PRO A 234 1.68 -9.77 24.54
C PRO A 234 2.06 -11.19 25.00
N ALA A 235 1.04 -12.04 25.15
CA ALA A 235 1.20 -13.48 25.31
C ALA A 235 1.40 -14.18 23.96
N VAL A 236 0.79 -13.62 22.91
CA VAL A 236 0.92 -14.09 21.51
C VAL A 236 1.12 -12.88 20.60
N THR A 237 2.13 -12.96 19.75
CA THR A 237 2.36 -12.02 18.64
C THR A 237 2.38 -12.78 17.33
N VAL A 238 1.48 -12.41 16.39
CA VAL A 238 1.40 -13.03 15.06
C VAL A 238 1.06 -11.95 14.01
N PRO A 239 1.88 -11.75 12.95
CA PRO A 239 1.73 -10.65 12.02
C PRO A 239 0.59 -10.87 10.99
N ASN A 240 -0.57 -11.27 11.50
CA ASN A 240 -1.78 -11.50 10.71
C ASN A 240 -3.02 -11.30 11.59
N LEU A 241 -3.89 -10.34 11.23
CA LEU A 241 -5.08 -10.02 12.02
C LEU A 241 -6.15 -11.15 12.02
N TYR A 242 -6.21 -11.97 10.97
CA TYR A 242 -7.06 -13.17 10.99
C TYR A 242 -6.58 -14.22 11.98
N ALA A 243 -5.25 -14.39 12.10
CA ALA A 243 -4.69 -15.29 13.10
C ALA A 243 -4.93 -14.77 14.53
N VAL A 244 -4.82 -13.45 14.74
CA VAL A 244 -5.19 -12.81 16.01
C VAL A 244 -6.67 -13.05 16.32
N LEU A 245 -7.57 -12.78 15.35
CA LEU A 245 -9.02 -13.04 15.48
C LEU A 245 -9.30 -14.50 15.84
N SER A 246 -8.69 -15.45 15.13
CA SER A 246 -8.84 -16.89 15.39
C SER A 246 -8.42 -17.27 16.81
N ALA A 247 -7.25 -16.80 17.26
CA ALA A 247 -6.76 -17.06 18.60
C ALA A 247 -7.69 -16.48 19.69
N VAL A 248 -8.14 -15.24 19.51
CA VAL A 248 -9.04 -14.55 20.45
C VAL A 248 -10.40 -15.25 20.51
N THR A 249 -10.96 -15.63 19.36
CA THR A 249 -12.23 -16.37 19.27
C THR A 249 -12.13 -17.76 19.95
N ALA A 250 -10.97 -18.40 19.86
CA ALA A 250 -10.68 -19.66 20.54
C ALA A 250 -10.46 -19.51 22.06
N GLY A 251 -10.46 -18.28 22.60
CA GLY A 251 -10.34 -18.02 24.03
C GLY A 251 -8.90 -17.76 24.51
N ALA A 252 -7.95 -17.49 23.62
CA ALA A 252 -6.54 -17.23 24.00
C ALA A 252 -6.34 -15.94 24.80
N GLY A 253 -7.36 -15.07 24.88
CA GLY A 253 -7.30 -13.80 25.60
C GLY A 253 -8.08 -12.70 24.88
N TYR A 254 -7.58 -11.47 24.95
CA TYR A 254 -8.20 -10.28 24.33
C TYR A 254 -7.32 -9.64 23.28
N SER A 255 -7.94 -8.85 22.41
CA SER A 255 -7.24 -7.99 21.45
C SER A 255 -8.04 -6.74 21.11
N VAL A 256 -7.40 -5.81 20.39
CA VAL A 256 -8.06 -4.69 19.71
C VAL A 256 -7.95 -4.95 18.20
N LEU A 257 -9.09 -5.07 17.55
CA LEU A 257 -9.21 -5.46 16.14
C LEU A 257 -10.13 -4.50 15.38
N PRO A 258 -10.02 -4.44 14.04
CA PRO A 258 -11.00 -3.75 13.21
C PRO A 258 -12.41 -4.31 13.44
N ARG A 259 -13.41 -3.43 13.61
CA ARG A 259 -14.82 -3.84 13.79
C ARG A 259 -15.29 -4.68 12.61
N SER A 260 -14.94 -4.27 11.40
CA SER A 260 -15.32 -4.97 10.17
C SER A 260 -14.86 -6.43 10.15
N LEU A 261 -13.67 -6.72 10.68
CA LEU A 261 -13.12 -8.06 10.80
C LEU A 261 -13.85 -8.89 11.87
N CYS A 262 -14.35 -8.25 12.93
CA CYS A 262 -15.00 -8.90 14.07
C CYS A 262 -16.51 -9.09 13.90
N GLN A 263 -17.15 -8.38 12.98
CA GLN A 263 -18.61 -8.20 12.94
C GLN A 263 -19.37 -9.54 12.94
N GLU A 264 -19.01 -10.48 12.06
CA GLU A 264 -19.66 -11.80 12.00
C GLU A 264 -19.53 -12.59 13.32
N HIS A 265 -18.39 -12.45 14.02
CA HIS A 265 -18.13 -13.13 15.29
C HIS A 265 -18.88 -12.44 16.44
N LEU A 266 -19.06 -11.13 16.39
CA LEU A 266 -19.88 -10.37 17.34
C LEU A 266 -21.37 -10.74 17.17
N ASP A 267 -21.87 -10.73 15.94
CA ASP A 267 -23.27 -11.02 15.62
C ASP A 267 -23.65 -12.48 15.99
N SER A 268 -22.70 -13.42 15.82
CA SER A 268 -22.89 -14.83 16.19
C SER A 268 -22.60 -15.13 17.66
N GLY A 269 -22.21 -14.16 18.47
CA GLY A 269 -21.84 -14.34 19.87
C GLY A 269 -20.56 -15.13 20.13
N ARG A 270 -19.73 -15.38 19.11
CA ARG A 270 -18.40 -15.99 19.26
C ARG A 270 -17.36 -15.04 19.83
N LEU A 271 -17.59 -13.74 19.71
CA LEU A 271 -16.84 -12.68 20.36
C LEU A 271 -17.80 -11.79 21.17
N ALA A 272 -17.26 -11.18 22.21
CA ALA A 272 -17.93 -10.14 22.98
C ALA A 272 -17.09 -8.86 22.98
N LEU A 273 -17.77 -7.70 22.95
CA LEU A 273 -17.15 -6.41 23.25
C LEU A 273 -16.83 -6.37 24.74
N LEU A 274 -15.59 -6.05 25.07
CA LEU A 274 -15.19 -5.83 26.46
C LEU A 274 -15.38 -4.37 26.90
N HIS A 275 -15.51 -3.48 25.91
CA HIS A 275 -15.77 -2.06 26.11
C HIS A 275 -16.42 -1.48 24.86
N ASP A 276 -17.45 -0.68 25.03
CA ASP A 276 -18.14 0.02 23.95
C ASP A 276 -18.06 1.54 24.21
N PRO A 277 -17.01 2.23 23.77
CA PRO A 277 -16.83 3.65 24.03
C PRO A 277 -17.75 4.47 23.13
N ALA A 278 -18.22 5.62 23.64
CA ALA A 278 -19.00 6.58 22.85
C ALA A 278 -18.23 7.09 21.60
N GLU A 279 -16.91 7.19 21.70
CA GLU A 279 -16.01 7.59 20.61
C GLU A 279 -14.94 6.50 20.41
N PRO A 280 -15.18 5.52 19.53
CA PRO A 280 -14.20 4.50 19.22
C PRO A 280 -13.00 5.08 18.47
N PRO A 281 -11.79 4.51 18.60
CA PRO A 281 -10.65 4.98 17.84
C PRO A 281 -10.82 4.61 16.37
N LEU A 282 -10.74 5.62 15.51
CA LEU A 282 -10.87 5.47 14.06
C LEU A 282 -9.51 5.44 13.39
N ASN A 283 -9.40 4.71 12.30
CA ASN A 283 -8.28 4.78 11.37
C ASN A 283 -8.78 5.10 9.98
N THR A 284 -8.43 6.28 9.47
CA THR A 284 -8.80 6.65 8.10
C THR A 284 -7.99 5.85 7.09
N LEU A 285 -8.68 5.18 6.22
CA LEU A 285 -8.14 4.47 5.05
C LEU A 285 -8.06 5.44 3.87
N PHE A 286 -7.04 5.27 3.04
CA PHE A 286 -6.81 6.11 1.87
C PHE A 286 -6.70 5.25 0.62
N LEU A 287 -7.37 5.63 -0.44
CA LEU A 287 -7.15 5.06 -1.77
C LEU A 287 -6.10 5.92 -2.49
N ALA A 288 -4.98 5.30 -2.83
CA ALA A 288 -3.84 5.95 -3.46
C ALA A 288 -3.60 5.41 -4.88
N GLN A 289 -3.20 6.30 -5.78
CA GLN A 289 -2.81 6.00 -7.16
C GLN A 289 -1.71 6.95 -7.63
N ARG A 290 -1.02 6.61 -8.73
CA ARG A 290 -0.13 7.56 -9.41
C ARG A 290 -0.96 8.63 -10.14
N PRO A 291 -0.50 9.88 -10.21
CA PRO A 291 -1.10 10.88 -11.08
C PRO A 291 -1.08 10.39 -12.55
N GLY A 292 -2.20 10.56 -13.26
CA GLY A 292 -2.29 10.15 -14.67
C GLY A 292 -2.45 8.64 -14.92
N ALA A 293 -2.71 7.83 -13.89
CA ALA A 293 -2.88 6.36 -14.01
C ALA A 293 -4.23 5.93 -14.63
N ASP A 294 -5.03 6.86 -15.14
CA ASP A 294 -6.39 6.61 -15.69
C ASP A 294 -6.39 6.05 -17.12
N THR A 295 -5.25 5.59 -17.63
CA THR A 295 -5.13 5.03 -18.99
C THR A 295 -5.82 3.67 -19.17
N ASN A 296 -5.92 2.88 -18.11
CA ASN A 296 -6.68 1.63 -18.11
C ASN A 296 -8.09 1.88 -17.58
N PRO A 297 -9.15 1.70 -18.44
CA PRO A 297 -10.54 1.96 -18.04
C PRO A 297 -11.00 1.08 -16.86
N ASP A 298 -10.46 -0.12 -16.70
CA ASP A 298 -10.82 -0.99 -15.57
C ASP A 298 -10.23 -0.50 -14.24
N VAL A 299 -9.09 0.20 -14.25
CA VAL A 299 -8.56 0.88 -13.05
C VAL A 299 -9.55 1.96 -12.59
N VAL A 300 -10.11 2.73 -13.54
CA VAL A 300 -11.12 3.76 -13.26
C VAL A 300 -12.38 3.12 -12.67
N ARG A 301 -12.90 2.04 -13.30
CA ARG A 301 -14.08 1.30 -12.81
C ARG A 301 -13.88 0.76 -11.39
N VAL A 302 -12.72 0.14 -11.11
CA VAL A 302 -12.38 -0.39 -9.79
C VAL A 302 -12.28 0.73 -8.75
N ARG A 303 -11.56 1.82 -9.07
CA ARG A 303 -11.43 3.00 -8.21
C ARG A 303 -12.80 3.58 -7.83
N ASP A 304 -13.64 3.82 -8.83
CA ASP A 304 -14.92 4.48 -8.63
C ASP A 304 -15.90 3.57 -7.87
N ARG A 305 -15.90 2.25 -8.13
CA ARG A 305 -16.66 1.27 -7.35
C ARG A 305 -16.24 1.24 -5.88
N LEU A 306 -14.92 1.24 -5.60
CA LEU A 306 -14.42 1.28 -4.22
C LEU A 306 -14.86 2.56 -3.50
N ARG A 307 -14.78 3.72 -4.16
CA ARG A 307 -15.21 5.01 -3.58
C ARG A 307 -16.72 5.06 -3.32
N GLU A 308 -17.51 4.47 -4.19
CA GLU A 308 -18.97 4.38 -4.02
C GLU A 308 -19.32 3.48 -2.82
N THR A 309 -18.78 2.25 -2.81
CA THR A 309 -19.10 1.25 -1.80
C THR A 309 -18.60 1.63 -0.42
N ALA A 310 -17.42 2.27 -0.36
CA ALA A 310 -16.80 2.68 0.89
C ALA A 310 -17.59 3.73 1.69
N ARG A 311 -18.57 4.40 1.07
CA ARG A 311 -19.50 5.29 1.80
C ARG A 311 -20.39 4.57 2.80
N GLY A 312 -20.53 3.26 2.66
CA GLY A 312 -21.31 2.40 3.55
C GLY A 312 -20.48 1.49 4.46
N TRP A 313 -19.20 1.69 4.50
CA TRP A 313 -18.28 0.86 5.31
C TRP A 313 -18.22 1.27 6.78
#